data_88feb87bf3922f4becea1f265e052177
#
_entry.id   88feb87bf3922f4becea1f265e052177
#
_cell.length_a   1.000
_cell.length_b   1.000
_cell.length_c   1.000
_cell.angle_alpha   90.00
_cell.angle_beta   90.00
_cell.angle_gamma   90.00
#
_symmetry.space_group_name_H-M   'P 1'
#
loop_
_entity.id
_entity.type
_entity.pdbx_description
1 polymer ?
#
loop_
_entity_poly.entity_id
_entity_poly.type
_entity_poly.pdbx_seq_one_letter_code
_entity_poly.pdbx_strand_id
1 'polypeptide(L)'
;MEWQPNQYSRAQLEERRLAATEWLQQGSHTHREIAAHFGVSVLTVTSWSARLRKKGSLQATVSSGRPARLTESQHDQLRTLLQEGALQHGFPDETWTTKRVAELIGRHFDVWYHHDHVRKILRKLGFSPQMPDGRAAERNELRIASWREQVLPELEKKVAEGATIIYLDEVGFSLKGVQRRTWGLRGVTPLVKLRANWEKLSTIGAITSDGRFFQHTISGAIRSREVIRFFGHILRQVQGNIVVVLDNARIHHAKVTQAFVGSHERLSLIFLPPYAPELNPIELVWAYVKRNVLGNFCAHSIRALKKRLVTAWQRVRYIHLPRQLMDANLRRYQ
;
A
#
# COMPACT_ATOMS: atom_id res chain seq x y z
N MET A 1 42.83 -0.22 -37.34
CA MET A 1 42.31 -0.89 -36.13
C MET A 1 41.55 -2.12 -36.59
N GLU A 2 41.99 -3.29 -36.19
CA GLU A 2 41.22 -4.50 -36.45
C GLU A 2 39.88 -4.44 -35.68
N TRP A 3 38.81 -4.73 -36.38
CA TRP A 3 37.47 -4.73 -35.81
C TRP A 3 37.30 -5.91 -34.82
N GLN A 4 37.00 -5.59 -33.57
CA GLN A 4 36.66 -6.60 -32.56
C GLN A 4 35.19 -6.50 -32.18
N PRO A 5 34.34 -7.48 -32.54
CA PRO A 5 32.88 -7.41 -32.34
C PRO A 5 32.44 -7.15 -30.90
N ASN A 6 33.27 -7.56 -29.95
CA ASN A 6 32.95 -7.46 -28.51
C ASN A 6 33.23 -6.08 -27.88
N GLN A 7 33.81 -5.12 -28.67
CA GLN A 7 34.12 -3.78 -28.18
C GLN A 7 32.98 -2.78 -28.41
N TYR A 8 31.99 -3.10 -29.22
CA TYR A 8 30.90 -2.19 -29.57
C TYR A 8 29.57 -2.59 -28.91
N SER A 9 28.83 -1.60 -28.38
CA SER A 9 27.45 -1.78 -27.95
C SER A 9 26.53 -2.08 -29.16
N ARG A 10 25.35 -2.66 -28.89
CA ARG A 10 24.35 -2.89 -29.96
C ARG A 10 23.93 -1.60 -30.68
N ALA A 11 23.83 -0.50 -29.97
CA ALA A 11 23.50 0.82 -30.54
C ALA A 11 24.60 1.30 -31.49
N GLN A 12 25.87 1.21 -31.10
CA GLN A 12 27.02 1.58 -31.94
C GLN A 12 27.13 0.69 -33.20
N LEU A 13 26.84 -0.61 -33.08
CA LEU A 13 26.79 -1.51 -34.24
C LEU A 13 25.64 -1.17 -35.19
N GLU A 14 24.53 -0.70 -34.67
CA GLU A 14 23.39 -0.21 -35.46
C GLU A 14 23.70 1.10 -36.16
N GLU A 15 24.21 2.09 -35.46
CA GLU A 15 24.63 3.37 -36.02
C GLU A 15 25.62 3.19 -37.18
N ARG A 16 26.63 2.36 -37.00
CA ARG A 16 27.59 2.00 -38.01
C ARG A 16 26.93 1.35 -39.24
N ARG A 17 25.97 0.47 -39.05
CA ARG A 17 25.21 -0.15 -40.13
C ARG A 17 24.31 0.83 -40.87
N LEU A 18 23.68 1.78 -40.13
CA LEU A 18 22.86 2.81 -40.72
C LEU A 18 23.68 3.81 -41.51
N ALA A 19 24.87 4.20 -41.03
CA ALA A 19 25.80 5.04 -41.77
C ALA A 19 26.23 4.43 -43.12
N ALA A 20 26.34 3.11 -43.19
CA ALA A 20 26.63 2.40 -44.43
C ALA A 20 25.46 2.43 -45.45
N THR A 21 24.26 2.83 -45.06
CA THR A 21 23.06 2.84 -45.92
C THR A 21 23.25 3.76 -47.12
N GLU A 22 23.75 4.99 -46.88
CA GLU A 22 23.99 5.97 -47.94
C GLU A 22 24.97 5.47 -49.00
N TRP A 23 26.09 4.89 -48.58
CA TRP A 23 27.10 4.31 -49.48
C TRP A 23 26.55 3.18 -50.32
N LEU A 24 25.66 2.35 -49.71
CA LEU A 24 25.00 1.24 -50.40
C LEU A 24 23.94 1.73 -51.41
N GLN A 25 23.27 2.86 -51.11
CA GLN A 25 22.23 3.43 -52.00
C GLN A 25 22.82 4.24 -53.18
N GLN A 26 23.90 4.97 -52.93
CA GLN A 26 24.59 5.71 -53.99
C GLN A 26 25.20 4.83 -55.05
N GLY A 27 25.56 3.59 -54.71
CA GLY A 27 26.14 2.63 -55.67
C GLY A 27 27.54 3.02 -56.23
N SER A 28 28.14 4.06 -55.69
CA SER A 28 29.44 4.61 -56.15
C SER A 28 30.66 3.87 -55.60
N HIS A 29 30.44 3.00 -54.59
CA HIS A 29 31.48 2.28 -53.88
C HIS A 29 31.29 0.76 -53.99
N THR A 30 32.39 0.07 -54.13
CA THR A 30 32.41 -1.41 -54.13
C THR A 30 32.18 -1.96 -52.70
N HIS A 31 31.65 -3.15 -52.56
CA HIS A 31 31.48 -3.77 -51.25
C HIS A 31 32.81 -3.89 -50.46
N ARG A 32 33.96 -3.96 -51.20
CA ARG A 32 35.30 -4.01 -50.59
C ARG A 32 35.68 -2.69 -49.96
N GLU A 33 35.41 -1.57 -50.63
CA GLU A 33 35.67 -0.22 -50.10
C GLU A 33 34.77 0.10 -48.91
N ILE A 34 33.48 -0.22 -48.98
CA ILE A 34 32.54 -0.08 -47.87
C ILE A 34 32.99 -0.89 -46.67
N ALA A 35 33.41 -2.15 -46.88
CA ALA A 35 33.90 -3.04 -45.84
C ALA A 35 35.15 -2.47 -45.15
N ALA A 36 36.10 -1.92 -45.93
CA ALA A 36 37.33 -1.31 -45.42
C ALA A 36 37.01 -0.04 -44.62
N HIS A 37 36.13 0.82 -45.15
CA HIS A 37 35.75 2.10 -44.49
C HIS A 37 35.04 1.85 -43.14
N PHE A 38 34.08 0.96 -43.15
CA PHE A 38 33.31 0.66 -41.92
C PHE A 38 33.97 -0.42 -41.05
N GLY A 39 35.13 -0.96 -41.39
CA GLY A 39 35.87 -1.95 -40.60
C GLY A 39 35.06 -3.24 -40.38
N VAL A 40 34.38 -3.73 -41.39
CA VAL A 40 33.58 -4.97 -41.38
C VAL A 40 34.04 -5.92 -42.47
N SER A 41 33.60 -7.18 -42.45
CA SER A 41 33.88 -8.09 -43.53
C SER A 41 33.06 -7.76 -44.79
N VAL A 42 33.59 -8.10 -45.99
CA VAL A 42 32.85 -7.95 -47.26
C VAL A 42 31.54 -8.73 -47.25
N LEU A 43 31.50 -9.90 -46.58
CA LEU A 43 30.28 -10.70 -46.39
C LEU A 43 29.23 -9.96 -45.58
N THR A 44 29.65 -9.17 -44.58
CA THR A 44 28.73 -8.33 -43.79
C THR A 44 28.09 -7.27 -44.67
N VAL A 45 28.86 -6.56 -45.51
CA VAL A 45 28.35 -5.57 -46.46
C VAL A 45 27.41 -6.21 -47.50
N THR A 46 27.73 -7.35 -48.01
CA THR A 46 26.85 -8.12 -48.91
C THR A 46 25.52 -8.47 -48.25
N SER A 47 25.58 -8.89 -46.99
CA SER A 47 24.37 -9.15 -46.20
C SER A 47 23.54 -7.88 -45.98
N TRP A 48 24.18 -6.72 -45.69
CA TRP A 48 23.50 -5.44 -45.56
C TRP A 48 22.85 -5.00 -46.87
N SER A 49 23.56 -5.12 -48.00
CA SER A 49 23.01 -4.82 -49.32
C SER A 49 21.77 -5.67 -49.66
N ALA A 50 21.88 -6.99 -49.41
CA ALA A 50 20.76 -7.91 -49.61
C ALA A 50 19.55 -7.54 -48.69
N ARG A 51 19.83 -7.21 -47.46
CA ARG A 51 18.82 -6.80 -46.51
C ARG A 51 18.16 -5.44 -46.88
N LEU A 52 18.95 -4.48 -47.33
CA LEU A 52 18.47 -3.17 -47.76
C LEU A 52 17.54 -3.34 -48.98
N ARG A 53 17.92 -4.16 -49.95
CA ARG A 53 17.06 -4.49 -51.12
C ARG A 53 15.74 -5.18 -50.71
N LYS A 54 15.81 -6.10 -49.73
CA LYS A 54 14.62 -6.88 -49.31
C LYS A 54 13.69 -6.14 -48.39
N LYS A 55 14.23 -5.32 -47.48
CA LYS A 55 13.46 -4.68 -46.39
C LYS A 55 13.42 -3.14 -46.45
N GLY A 56 14.14 -2.53 -47.36
CA GLY A 56 14.23 -1.05 -47.47
C GLY A 56 14.96 -0.36 -46.32
N SER A 57 15.41 -1.10 -45.31
CA SER A 57 16.03 -0.52 -44.10
C SER A 57 17.04 -1.46 -43.46
N LEU A 58 18.10 -0.85 -42.88
CA LEU A 58 19.12 -1.53 -42.07
C LEU A 58 18.91 -1.36 -40.58
N GLN A 59 17.79 -0.76 -40.14
CA GLN A 59 17.46 -0.65 -38.72
C GLN A 59 17.41 -2.01 -38.02
N ALA A 60 17.76 -2.03 -36.74
CA ALA A 60 17.68 -3.24 -35.95
C ALA A 60 16.24 -3.76 -35.91
N THR A 61 16.05 -5.02 -36.23
CA THR A 61 14.77 -5.68 -35.98
C THR A 61 14.84 -6.34 -34.62
N VAL A 62 13.85 -6.03 -33.77
CA VAL A 62 13.69 -6.77 -32.52
C VAL A 62 13.30 -8.21 -32.89
N SER A 63 14.07 -9.15 -32.42
CA SER A 63 13.70 -10.56 -32.57
C SER A 63 12.39 -10.81 -31.83
N SER A 64 11.44 -11.48 -32.46
CA SER A 64 10.18 -11.87 -31.83
C SER A 64 10.38 -12.80 -30.62
N GLY A 65 11.60 -13.31 -30.44
CA GLY A 65 11.88 -14.26 -29.37
C GLY A 65 11.23 -15.65 -29.63
N ARG A 66 11.24 -16.46 -28.59
CA ARG A 66 10.52 -17.72 -28.59
C ARG A 66 9.03 -17.45 -28.46
N PRO A 67 8.14 -18.04 -29.27
CA PRO A 67 6.69 -17.89 -29.14
C PRO A 67 6.23 -18.21 -27.71
N ALA A 68 5.29 -17.42 -27.22
CA ALA A 68 4.66 -17.68 -25.93
C ALA A 68 3.92 -19.04 -25.98
N ARG A 69 4.02 -19.83 -24.90
CA ARG A 69 3.31 -21.11 -24.81
C ARG A 69 1.85 -20.92 -24.42
N LEU A 70 1.51 -19.83 -23.71
CA LEU A 70 0.13 -19.44 -23.41
C LEU A 70 -0.34 -18.38 -24.41
N THR A 71 -1.54 -18.52 -24.87
CA THR A 71 -2.23 -17.51 -25.69
C THR A 71 -2.69 -16.34 -24.82
N GLU A 72 -3.06 -15.20 -25.42
CA GLU A 72 -3.60 -14.06 -24.65
C GLU A 72 -4.93 -14.44 -23.98
N SER A 73 -5.80 -15.22 -24.62
CA SER A 73 -7.02 -15.73 -23.98
C SER A 73 -6.72 -16.59 -22.73
N GLN A 74 -5.69 -17.45 -22.79
CA GLN A 74 -5.26 -18.23 -21.61
C GLN A 74 -4.65 -17.36 -20.53
N HIS A 75 -3.99 -16.24 -20.86
CA HIS A 75 -3.56 -15.25 -19.90
C HIS A 75 -4.72 -14.59 -19.16
N ASP A 76 -5.80 -14.24 -19.86
CA ASP A 76 -6.99 -13.67 -19.23
C ASP A 76 -7.74 -14.68 -18.37
N GLN A 77 -7.86 -15.93 -18.81
CA GLN A 77 -8.38 -17.01 -17.99
C GLN A 77 -7.53 -17.24 -16.73
N LEU A 78 -6.19 -17.25 -16.84
CA LEU A 78 -5.31 -17.38 -15.70
C LEU A 78 -5.50 -16.22 -14.70
N ARG A 79 -5.73 -15.00 -15.18
CA ARG A 79 -6.03 -13.85 -14.31
C ARG A 79 -7.30 -14.11 -13.49
N THR A 80 -8.38 -14.61 -14.12
CA THR A 80 -9.62 -14.95 -13.44
C THR A 80 -9.40 -16.03 -12.39
N LEU A 81 -8.77 -17.15 -12.75
CA LEU A 81 -8.47 -18.26 -11.84
C LEU A 81 -7.65 -17.79 -10.61
N LEU A 82 -6.68 -16.89 -10.81
CA LEU A 82 -5.89 -16.35 -9.70
C LEU A 82 -6.72 -15.44 -8.77
N GLN A 83 -7.71 -14.73 -9.29
CA GLN A 83 -8.60 -13.86 -8.52
C GLN A 83 -9.66 -14.64 -7.73
N GLU A 84 -10.02 -15.84 -8.14
CA GLU A 84 -10.90 -16.73 -7.40
C GLU A 84 -10.30 -17.21 -6.08
N GLY A 85 -8.97 -17.12 -5.92
CA GLY A 85 -8.26 -17.54 -4.72
C GLY A 85 -7.72 -18.97 -4.79
N ALA A 86 -6.67 -19.25 -4.02
CA ALA A 86 -5.98 -20.54 -4.10
C ALA A 86 -6.79 -21.71 -3.50
N LEU A 87 -7.62 -21.45 -2.49
CA LEU A 87 -8.50 -22.46 -1.87
C LEU A 87 -9.47 -23.04 -2.91
N GLN A 88 -10.03 -22.24 -3.81
CA GLN A 88 -10.97 -22.68 -4.85
C GLN A 88 -10.34 -23.69 -5.82
N HIS A 89 -9.02 -23.68 -5.91
CA HIS A 89 -8.25 -24.59 -6.79
C HIS A 89 -7.62 -25.76 -6.03
N GLY A 90 -8.09 -26.06 -4.79
CA GLY A 90 -7.67 -27.20 -4.00
C GLY A 90 -6.34 -27.03 -3.27
N PHE A 91 -5.84 -25.80 -3.12
CA PHE A 91 -4.70 -25.51 -2.25
C PHE A 91 -5.14 -25.34 -0.79
N PRO A 92 -4.25 -25.61 0.18
CA PRO A 92 -4.65 -25.67 1.60
C PRO A 92 -4.88 -24.28 2.24
N ASP A 93 -4.51 -23.20 1.58
CA ASP A 93 -4.63 -21.81 2.06
C ASP A 93 -4.66 -20.82 0.89
N GLU A 94 -5.00 -19.54 1.13
CA GLU A 94 -5.10 -18.48 0.11
C GLU A 94 -3.76 -17.95 -0.41
N THR A 95 -2.66 -18.65 -0.17
CA THR A 95 -1.34 -18.19 -0.57
C THR A 95 -1.01 -18.61 -2.00
N TRP A 96 -0.86 -17.67 -2.90
CA TRP A 96 -0.28 -17.91 -4.21
C TRP A 96 1.26 -17.88 -4.15
N THR A 97 1.88 -19.03 -4.36
CA THR A 97 3.32 -19.15 -4.62
C THR A 97 3.55 -19.38 -6.12
N THR A 98 4.74 -19.03 -6.62
CA THR A 98 5.06 -19.32 -8.03
C THR A 98 5.00 -20.80 -8.38
N LYS A 99 5.23 -21.70 -7.41
CA LYS A 99 5.09 -23.15 -7.57
C LYS A 99 3.61 -23.54 -7.75
N ARG A 100 2.71 -23.04 -6.88
CA ARG A 100 1.27 -23.30 -6.98
C ARG A 100 0.68 -22.74 -8.27
N VAL A 101 1.12 -21.56 -8.68
CA VAL A 101 0.68 -20.97 -9.97
C VAL A 101 1.21 -21.79 -11.16
N ALA A 102 2.44 -22.31 -11.11
CA ALA A 102 2.94 -23.22 -12.14
C ALA A 102 2.11 -24.50 -12.25
N GLU A 103 1.72 -25.04 -11.10
CA GLU A 103 0.84 -26.22 -11.00
C GLU A 103 -0.56 -25.91 -11.53
N LEU A 104 -1.14 -24.75 -11.17
CA LEU A 104 -2.43 -24.30 -11.70
C LEU A 104 -2.40 -24.20 -13.23
N ILE A 105 -1.38 -23.59 -13.79
CA ILE A 105 -1.18 -23.47 -15.24
C ILE A 105 -1.09 -24.87 -15.89
N GLY A 106 -0.33 -25.77 -15.29
CA GLY A 106 -0.21 -27.15 -15.76
C GLY A 106 -1.55 -27.89 -15.79
N ARG A 107 -2.32 -27.79 -14.71
CA ARG A 107 -3.63 -28.44 -14.59
C ARG A 107 -4.69 -27.89 -15.57
N HIS A 108 -4.71 -26.57 -15.82
CA HIS A 108 -5.76 -25.94 -16.64
C HIS A 108 -5.41 -25.85 -18.12
N PHE A 109 -4.13 -25.70 -18.47
CA PHE A 109 -3.72 -25.42 -19.86
C PHE A 109 -2.79 -26.48 -20.46
N ASP A 110 -2.43 -27.50 -19.67
CA ASP A 110 -1.42 -28.53 -20.05
C ASP A 110 -0.08 -27.92 -20.48
N VAL A 111 0.29 -26.78 -19.87
CA VAL A 111 1.53 -26.05 -20.13
C VAL A 111 2.34 -25.96 -18.84
N TRP A 112 3.47 -26.66 -18.82
CA TRP A 112 4.33 -26.72 -17.65
C TRP A 112 5.48 -25.72 -17.74
N TYR A 113 5.53 -24.79 -16.76
CA TYR A 113 6.59 -23.81 -16.61
C TYR A 113 7.43 -24.08 -15.37
N HIS A 114 8.73 -23.76 -15.48
CA HIS A 114 9.51 -23.60 -14.26
C HIS A 114 8.98 -22.42 -13.43
N HIS A 115 8.93 -22.58 -12.11
CA HIS A 115 8.34 -21.59 -11.21
C HIS A 115 9.00 -20.19 -11.28
N ASP A 116 10.29 -20.09 -11.67
CA ASP A 116 10.94 -18.79 -11.89
C ASP A 116 10.39 -18.06 -13.13
N HIS A 117 9.99 -18.79 -14.17
CA HIS A 117 9.36 -18.19 -15.34
C HIS A 117 7.96 -17.64 -15.01
N VAL A 118 7.23 -18.32 -14.12
CA VAL A 118 5.90 -17.88 -13.67
C VAL A 118 5.93 -16.46 -13.08
N ARG A 119 7.03 -16.07 -12.43
CA ARG A 119 7.20 -14.70 -11.94
C ARG A 119 7.12 -13.65 -13.06
N LYS A 120 7.61 -13.96 -14.27
CA LYS A 120 7.52 -13.07 -15.44
C LYS A 120 6.07 -13.00 -15.95
N ILE A 121 5.39 -14.14 -15.98
CA ILE A 121 3.97 -14.23 -16.37
C ILE A 121 3.11 -13.41 -15.41
N LEU A 122 3.24 -13.60 -14.09
CA LEU A 122 2.50 -12.86 -13.09
C LEU A 122 2.71 -11.34 -13.23
N ARG A 123 3.95 -10.89 -13.45
CA ARG A 123 4.23 -9.45 -13.68
C ARG A 123 3.56 -8.93 -14.96
N LYS A 124 3.59 -9.71 -16.06
CA LYS A 124 2.88 -9.35 -17.31
C LYS A 124 1.38 -9.21 -17.07
N LEU A 125 0.79 -10.05 -16.22
CA LEU A 125 -0.62 -10.02 -15.85
C LEU A 125 -0.96 -8.91 -14.81
N GLY A 126 0.02 -8.14 -14.35
CA GLY A 126 -0.18 -7.06 -13.38
C GLY A 126 -0.15 -7.49 -11.91
N PHE A 127 0.22 -8.75 -11.63
CA PHE A 127 0.37 -9.22 -10.25
C PHE A 127 1.74 -8.86 -9.66
N SER A 128 1.75 -8.49 -8.40
CA SER A 128 2.96 -8.27 -7.58
C SER A 128 2.82 -8.95 -6.22
N PRO A 129 3.93 -9.33 -5.56
CA PRO A 129 3.85 -9.83 -4.20
C PRO A 129 3.25 -8.77 -3.27
N GLN A 130 2.17 -9.12 -2.60
CA GLN A 130 1.48 -8.27 -1.64
C GLN A 130 1.49 -8.92 -0.27
N MET A 131 1.46 -8.11 0.79
CA MET A 131 1.17 -8.58 2.13
C MET A 131 -0.34 -8.63 2.28
N PRO A 132 -0.96 -9.79 2.59
CA PRO A 132 -2.39 -9.85 2.82
C PRO A 132 -2.78 -8.93 3.98
N ASP A 133 -3.88 -8.22 3.82
CA ASP A 133 -4.52 -7.48 4.90
C ASP A 133 -5.55 -8.37 5.58
N GLY A 134 -5.52 -8.41 6.91
CA GLY A 134 -6.47 -9.19 7.70
C GLY A 134 -7.79 -8.46 7.84
N ARG A 135 -8.86 -8.99 7.24
CA ARG A 135 -10.22 -8.50 7.48
C ARG A 135 -10.97 -9.48 8.37
N ALA A 136 -11.77 -8.94 9.30
CA ALA A 136 -12.63 -9.77 10.13
C ALA A 136 -13.65 -10.52 9.27
N ALA A 137 -13.85 -11.81 9.52
CA ALA A 137 -14.84 -12.63 8.80
C ALA A 137 -16.29 -12.14 9.05
N GLU A 138 -16.51 -11.53 10.21
CA GLU A 138 -17.81 -10.98 10.63
C GLU A 138 -18.11 -9.58 10.02
N ARG A 139 -17.18 -9.04 9.24
CA ARG A 139 -17.37 -7.75 8.58
C ARG A 139 -18.49 -7.82 7.54
N ASN A 140 -19.39 -6.83 7.57
CA ASN A 140 -20.54 -6.76 6.69
C ASN A 140 -20.46 -5.51 5.79
N GLU A 141 -20.08 -5.72 4.53
CA GLU A 141 -19.92 -4.63 3.54
C GLU A 141 -21.25 -3.91 3.23
N LEU A 142 -22.39 -4.62 3.28
CA LEU A 142 -23.70 -4.00 3.07
C LEU A 142 -24.05 -3.01 4.19
N ARG A 143 -23.76 -3.36 5.44
CA ARG A 143 -23.94 -2.45 6.57
C ARG A 143 -23.03 -1.23 6.47
N ILE A 144 -21.81 -1.41 5.98
CA ILE A 144 -20.85 -0.32 5.78
C ILE A 144 -21.32 0.60 4.67
N ALA A 145 -21.81 0.06 3.55
CA ALA A 145 -22.37 0.84 2.45
C ALA A 145 -23.61 1.63 2.91
N SER A 146 -24.57 0.96 3.55
CA SER A 146 -25.77 1.60 4.11
C SER A 146 -25.42 2.72 5.12
N TRP A 147 -24.45 2.49 6.00
CA TRP A 147 -24.00 3.52 6.94
C TRP A 147 -23.43 4.74 6.21
N ARG A 148 -22.63 4.53 5.16
CA ARG A 148 -22.11 5.63 4.34
C ARG A 148 -23.22 6.42 3.65
N GLU A 149 -24.20 5.75 3.07
CA GLU A 149 -25.30 6.39 2.35
C GLU A 149 -26.25 7.17 3.27
N GLN A 150 -26.45 6.71 4.51
CA GLN A 150 -27.43 7.30 5.42
C GLN A 150 -26.80 8.26 6.42
N VAL A 151 -25.65 7.89 7.01
CA VAL A 151 -25.08 8.63 8.15
C VAL A 151 -24.13 9.73 7.70
N LEU A 152 -23.37 9.57 6.63
CA LEU A 152 -22.45 10.64 6.18
C LEU A 152 -23.22 11.92 5.78
N PRO A 153 -24.30 11.88 4.99
CA PRO A 153 -25.08 13.08 4.68
C PRO A 153 -25.70 13.71 5.94
N GLU A 154 -26.13 12.89 6.91
CA GLU A 154 -26.63 13.40 8.20
C GLU A 154 -25.54 14.13 8.98
N LEU A 155 -24.31 13.60 9.02
CA LEU A 155 -23.16 14.25 9.64
C LEU A 155 -22.82 15.58 8.95
N GLU A 156 -22.82 15.62 7.63
CA GLU A 156 -22.61 16.85 6.85
C GLU A 156 -23.66 17.91 7.16
N LYS A 157 -24.94 17.51 7.22
CA LYS A 157 -26.03 18.40 7.62
C LYS A 157 -25.81 18.96 9.03
N LYS A 158 -25.45 18.12 10.00
CA LYS A 158 -25.16 18.56 11.37
C LYS A 158 -23.97 19.54 11.44
N VAL A 159 -22.96 19.36 10.60
CA VAL A 159 -21.85 20.32 10.46
C VAL A 159 -22.36 21.65 9.92
N ALA A 160 -23.21 21.64 8.89
CA ALA A 160 -23.81 22.85 8.31
C ALA A 160 -24.71 23.59 9.35
N GLU A 161 -25.30 22.85 10.28
CA GLU A 161 -26.08 23.39 11.41
C GLU A 161 -25.17 23.88 12.58
N GLY A 162 -23.85 23.84 12.43
CA GLY A 162 -22.88 24.32 13.43
C GLY A 162 -22.45 23.28 14.46
N ALA A 163 -22.80 22.02 14.31
CA ALA A 163 -22.31 20.96 15.19
C ALA A 163 -20.84 20.59 14.88
N THR A 164 -20.07 20.27 15.91
CA THR A 164 -18.72 19.72 15.78
C THR A 164 -18.77 18.20 15.76
N ILE A 165 -18.35 17.59 14.66
CA ILE A 165 -18.19 16.14 14.59
C ILE A 165 -16.84 15.76 15.20
N ILE A 166 -16.84 14.72 16.03
CA ILE A 166 -15.66 14.22 16.74
C ILE A 166 -15.53 12.71 16.49
N TYR A 167 -14.42 12.30 15.92
CA TYR A 167 -14.07 10.90 15.77
C TYR A 167 -13.21 10.45 16.94
N LEU A 168 -13.71 9.48 17.69
CA LEU A 168 -13.10 8.99 18.92
C LEU A 168 -12.71 7.52 18.79
N ASP A 169 -11.61 7.14 19.44
CA ASP A 169 -11.14 5.75 19.54
C ASP A 169 -10.16 5.56 20.68
N GLU A 170 -9.92 4.30 21.06
CA GLU A 170 -8.95 3.90 22.05
C GLU A 170 -7.83 3.05 21.43
N VAL A 171 -6.59 3.32 21.84
CA VAL A 171 -5.42 2.59 21.38
C VAL A 171 -4.51 2.15 22.53
N GLY A 172 -4.01 0.92 22.43
CA GLY A 172 -2.97 0.41 23.33
C GLY A 172 -1.57 0.57 22.77
N PHE A 173 -0.62 0.95 23.63
CA PHE A 173 0.81 1.01 23.34
C PHE A 173 1.57 0.12 24.32
N SER A 174 2.24 -0.91 23.81
CA SER A 174 3.04 -1.85 24.60
C SER A 174 4.53 -1.50 24.61
N LEU A 175 5.26 -2.02 25.58
CA LEU A 175 6.71 -1.88 25.64
C LEU A 175 7.45 -2.62 24.51
N LYS A 176 6.81 -3.61 23.87
CA LYS A 176 7.41 -4.36 22.76
C LYS A 176 7.74 -3.51 21.53
N GLY A 177 7.09 -2.33 21.40
CA GLY A 177 7.25 -1.48 20.22
C GLY A 177 6.67 -2.11 18.95
N VAL A 178 6.89 -1.43 17.84
CA VAL A 178 6.48 -1.88 16.48
C VAL A 178 7.75 -2.07 15.67
N GLN A 179 7.94 -3.25 15.10
CA GLN A 179 9.08 -3.51 14.23
C GLN A 179 8.89 -2.87 12.86
N ARG A 180 9.93 -2.19 12.39
CA ARG A 180 10.01 -1.60 11.05
C ARG A 180 11.29 -1.99 10.36
N ARG A 181 11.23 -2.07 9.02
CA ARG A 181 12.44 -2.25 8.22
C ARG A 181 13.43 -1.13 8.49
N THR A 182 14.69 -1.50 8.65
CA THR A 182 15.82 -0.59 8.78
C THR A 182 16.98 -1.05 7.92
N TRP A 183 17.97 -0.19 7.72
CA TRP A 183 19.19 -0.57 7.02
C TRP A 183 20.06 -1.45 7.89
N GLY A 184 20.67 -2.47 7.30
CA GLY A 184 21.62 -3.38 7.89
C GLY A 184 22.56 -3.94 6.83
N LEU A 185 23.65 -4.58 7.26
CA LEU A 185 24.55 -5.26 6.34
C LEU A 185 23.79 -6.37 5.55
N ARG A 186 24.11 -6.52 4.29
CA ARG A 186 23.52 -7.58 3.45
C ARG A 186 23.82 -8.95 4.05
N GLY A 187 22.77 -9.75 4.24
CA GLY A 187 22.88 -11.06 4.87
C GLY A 187 22.89 -11.08 6.39
N VAL A 188 22.93 -9.90 7.07
CA VAL A 188 22.88 -9.79 8.51
C VAL A 188 21.57 -9.11 8.93
N THR A 189 20.71 -9.85 9.62
CA THR A 189 19.44 -9.29 10.12
C THR A 189 19.72 -8.40 11.35
N PRO A 190 19.32 -7.11 11.30
CA PRO A 190 19.43 -6.24 12.47
C PRO A 190 18.60 -6.75 13.65
N LEU A 191 19.19 -6.80 14.84
CA LEU A 191 18.55 -7.24 16.05
C LEU A 191 18.03 -6.05 16.86
N VAL A 192 16.76 -6.09 17.23
CA VAL A 192 16.14 -5.14 18.14
C VAL A 192 15.84 -5.84 19.45
N LYS A 193 16.42 -5.38 20.57
CA LYS A 193 16.21 -5.97 21.90
C LYS A 193 14.80 -5.62 22.40
N LEU A 194 13.91 -6.59 22.41
CA LEU A 194 12.53 -6.46 22.90
C LEU A 194 12.45 -6.88 24.37
N ARG A 195 11.68 -6.14 25.18
CA ARG A 195 11.31 -6.62 26.51
C ARG A 195 10.09 -7.54 26.43
N ALA A 196 10.15 -8.66 27.09
CA ALA A 196 9.04 -9.62 27.22
C ALA A 196 8.01 -9.20 28.30
N ASN A 197 7.80 -7.90 28.50
CA ASN A 197 6.86 -7.38 29.48
C ASN A 197 5.54 -6.99 28.82
N TRP A 198 4.42 -7.33 29.46
CA TRP A 198 3.05 -7.08 28.99
C TRP A 198 2.48 -5.72 29.42
N GLU A 199 3.28 -4.90 30.15
CA GLU A 199 2.85 -3.57 30.52
C GLU A 199 2.52 -2.72 29.29
N LYS A 200 1.43 -1.98 29.38
CA LYS A 200 0.92 -1.11 28.32
C LYS A 200 0.38 0.20 28.87
N LEU A 201 0.41 1.22 28.03
CA LEU A 201 -0.35 2.44 28.18
C LEU A 201 -1.55 2.39 27.24
N SER A 202 -2.68 2.88 27.69
CA SER A 202 -3.85 3.07 26.83
C SER A 202 -4.11 4.58 26.65
N THR A 203 -4.45 4.96 25.45
CA THR A 203 -4.79 6.34 25.10
C THR A 203 -6.20 6.35 24.52
N ILE A 204 -7.07 7.18 25.08
CA ILE A 204 -8.28 7.62 24.42
C ILE A 204 -7.95 8.90 23.65
N GLY A 205 -8.39 9.00 22.41
CA GLY A 205 -8.15 10.16 21.58
C GLY A 205 -9.34 10.53 20.73
N ALA A 206 -9.35 11.78 20.30
CA ALA A 206 -10.39 12.30 19.45
C ALA A 206 -9.81 13.33 18.47
N ILE A 207 -10.33 13.32 17.24
CA ILE A 207 -10.11 14.38 16.26
C ILE A 207 -11.45 15.02 15.90
N THR A 208 -11.48 16.34 15.81
CA THR A 208 -12.67 17.10 15.45
C THR A 208 -12.69 17.40 13.95
N SER A 209 -13.87 17.66 13.39
CA SER A 209 -14.05 18.07 12.00
C SER A 209 -13.26 19.34 11.62
N ASP A 210 -12.95 20.21 12.59
CA ASP A 210 -12.12 21.40 12.41
C ASP A 210 -10.61 21.14 12.61
N GLY A 211 -10.20 19.87 12.82
CA GLY A 211 -8.80 19.45 12.89
C GLY A 211 -8.14 19.60 14.25
N ARG A 212 -8.88 19.81 15.33
CA ARG A 212 -8.34 19.75 16.70
C ARG A 212 -8.12 18.32 17.13
N PHE A 213 -7.09 18.09 17.98
CA PHE A 213 -6.74 16.79 18.51
C PHE A 213 -6.72 16.79 20.04
N PHE A 214 -7.55 15.95 20.62
CA PHE A 214 -7.62 15.70 22.06
C PHE A 214 -7.10 14.30 22.37
N GLN A 215 -6.44 14.12 23.48
CA GLN A 215 -5.99 12.81 23.93
C GLN A 215 -5.77 12.75 25.43
N HIS A 216 -5.97 11.56 26.01
CA HIS A 216 -5.63 11.26 27.37
C HIS A 216 -5.00 9.87 27.47
N THR A 217 -3.80 9.80 28.06
CA THR A 217 -3.01 8.55 28.16
C THR A 217 -2.93 8.12 29.62
N ILE A 218 -3.30 6.87 29.89
CA ILE A 218 -3.32 6.27 31.22
C ILE A 218 -2.53 4.96 31.25
N SER A 219 -2.17 4.53 32.45
CA SER A 219 -1.70 3.16 32.69
C SER A 219 -2.90 2.23 32.86
N GLY A 220 -2.87 1.06 32.21
CA GLY A 220 -3.94 0.08 32.26
C GLY A 220 -5.00 0.29 31.18
N ALA A 221 -6.17 -0.29 31.37
CA ALA A 221 -7.28 -0.29 30.40
C ALA A 221 -8.18 0.91 30.55
N ILE A 222 -8.67 1.48 29.44
CA ILE A 222 -9.73 2.47 29.43
C ILE A 222 -11.06 1.78 29.70
N ARG A 223 -11.83 2.34 30.62
CA ARG A 223 -13.15 1.85 31.04
C ARG A 223 -14.16 2.99 30.87
N SER A 224 -15.42 2.72 31.08
CA SER A 224 -16.50 3.73 30.98
C SER A 224 -16.22 5.02 31.77
N ARG A 225 -15.58 4.91 32.94
CA ARG A 225 -15.20 6.06 33.77
C ARG A 225 -14.21 7.00 33.06
N GLU A 226 -13.25 6.44 32.36
CA GLU A 226 -12.26 7.21 31.61
C GLU A 226 -12.90 7.86 30.38
N VAL A 227 -13.82 7.16 29.71
CA VAL A 227 -14.63 7.70 28.59
C VAL A 227 -15.47 8.89 29.06
N ILE A 228 -16.19 8.76 30.17
CA ILE A 228 -16.99 9.83 30.74
C ILE A 228 -16.14 11.05 31.10
N ARG A 229 -14.99 10.85 31.74
CA ARG A 229 -14.03 11.95 32.03
C ARG A 229 -13.55 12.64 30.75
N PHE A 230 -13.32 11.87 29.71
CA PHE A 230 -12.89 12.40 28.42
C PHE A 230 -14.00 13.19 27.73
N PHE A 231 -15.24 12.70 27.75
CA PHE A 231 -16.41 13.46 27.27
C PHE A 231 -16.58 14.77 28.06
N GLY A 232 -16.46 14.74 29.38
CA GLY A 232 -16.48 15.96 30.21
C GLY A 232 -15.35 16.94 29.86
N HIS A 233 -14.17 16.45 29.48
CA HIS A 233 -13.08 17.29 28.95
C HIS A 233 -13.46 17.93 27.61
N ILE A 234 -13.95 17.14 26.66
CA ILE A 234 -14.41 17.62 25.36
C ILE A 234 -15.51 18.67 25.50
N LEU A 235 -16.51 18.43 26.34
CA LEU A 235 -17.60 19.33 26.58
C LEU A 235 -17.16 20.72 27.10
N ARG A 236 -16.06 20.81 27.83
CA ARG A 236 -15.46 22.08 28.27
C ARG A 236 -14.67 22.81 27.18
N GLN A 237 -14.14 22.08 26.20
CA GLN A 237 -13.24 22.63 25.18
C GLN A 237 -13.94 22.94 23.86
N VAL A 238 -15.06 22.28 23.59
CA VAL A 238 -15.82 22.40 22.34
C VAL A 238 -17.17 23.07 22.65
N GLN A 239 -17.44 24.15 21.97
CA GLN A 239 -18.72 24.88 22.09
C GLN A 239 -19.75 24.31 21.12
N GLY A 240 -21.03 24.59 21.35
CA GLY A 240 -22.14 24.15 20.49
C GLY A 240 -22.45 22.66 20.61
N ASN A 241 -23.19 22.15 19.65
CA ASN A 241 -23.57 20.76 19.57
C ASN A 241 -22.40 19.88 19.17
N ILE A 242 -22.29 18.70 19.77
CA ILE A 242 -21.20 17.74 19.58
C ILE A 242 -21.80 16.40 19.18
N VAL A 243 -21.31 15.87 18.07
CA VAL A 243 -21.63 14.51 17.61
C VAL A 243 -20.36 13.68 17.67
N VAL A 244 -20.33 12.68 18.53
CA VAL A 244 -19.17 11.78 18.65
C VAL A 244 -19.42 10.52 17.83
N VAL A 245 -18.56 10.27 16.86
CA VAL A 245 -18.52 9.04 16.06
C VAL A 245 -17.48 8.11 16.66
N LEU A 246 -17.89 6.89 17.03
CA LEU A 246 -17.07 5.93 17.76
C LEU A 246 -17.46 4.48 17.42
N ASP A 247 -16.66 3.53 17.84
CA ASP A 247 -16.91 2.11 17.63
C ASP A 247 -17.98 1.53 18.60
N ASN A 248 -18.30 0.25 18.42
CA ASN A 248 -19.28 -0.47 19.24
C ASN A 248 -18.68 -1.12 20.50
N ALA A 249 -17.57 -0.60 21.04
CA ALA A 249 -17.02 -1.16 22.27
C ALA A 249 -18.01 -1.13 23.43
N ARG A 250 -18.03 -2.18 24.25
CA ARG A 250 -18.99 -2.32 25.38
C ARG A 250 -18.97 -1.13 26.36
N ILE A 251 -17.83 -0.46 26.48
CA ILE A 251 -17.67 0.71 27.38
C ILE A 251 -18.51 1.91 26.93
N HIS A 252 -18.81 2.02 25.63
CA HIS A 252 -19.64 3.06 25.05
C HIS A 252 -21.14 2.80 25.25
N HIS A 253 -21.54 1.53 25.27
CA HIS A 253 -22.91 1.08 25.52
C HIS A 253 -23.23 0.90 27.01
N ALA A 254 -22.24 1.05 27.89
CA ALA A 254 -22.44 0.90 29.34
C ALA A 254 -23.49 1.89 29.85
N LYS A 255 -24.39 1.45 30.75
CA LYS A 255 -25.46 2.26 31.32
C LYS A 255 -24.98 3.60 31.87
N VAL A 256 -23.82 3.62 32.54
CA VAL A 256 -23.21 4.84 33.09
C VAL A 256 -22.75 5.80 32.00
N THR A 257 -22.24 5.32 30.87
CA THR A 257 -21.84 6.13 29.71
C THR A 257 -23.08 6.72 29.04
N GLN A 258 -24.12 5.89 28.82
CA GLN A 258 -25.36 6.33 28.19
C GLN A 258 -26.11 7.33 29.08
N ALA A 259 -26.15 7.13 30.42
CA ALA A 259 -26.73 8.09 31.38
C ALA A 259 -25.99 9.44 31.34
N PHE A 260 -24.66 9.42 31.25
CA PHE A 260 -23.88 10.66 31.11
C PHE A 260 -24.23 11.40 29.81
N VAL A 261 -24.31 10.68 28.69
CA VAL A 261 -24.67 11.26 27.38
C VAL A 261 -26.09 11.84 27.46
N GLY A 262 -27.07 11.10 28.00
CA GLY A 262 -28.45 11.53 28.13
C GLY A 262 -28.64 12.74 29.06
N SER A 263 -27.69 13.01 29.97
CA SER A 263 -27.71 14.21 30.82
C SER A 263 -27.08 15.46 30.18
N HIS A 264 -26.62 15.37 28.92
CA HIS A 264 -25.98 16.48 28.21
C HIS A 264 -26.60 16.66 26.82
N GLU A 265 -27.63 17.46 26.69
CA GLU A 265 -28.44 17.67 25.47
C GLU A 265 -27.59 17.97 24.21
N ARG A 266 -26.45 18.68 24.37
CA ARG A 266 -25.56 19.02 23.27
C ARG A 266 -24.60 17.92 22.87
N LEU A 267 -24.62 16.73 23.51
CA LEU A 267 -23.76 15.59 23.21
C LEU A 267 -24.57 14.42 22.64
N SER A 268 -24.27 14.00 21.45
CA SER A 268 -24.88 12.82 20.83
C SER A 268 -23.81 11.82 20.33
N LEU A 269 -24.15 10.55 20.29
CA LEU A 269 -23.27 9.48 19.82
C LEU A 269 -23.82 8.88 18.53
N ILE A 270 -22.91 8.61 17.59
CA ILE A 270 -23.17 7.84 16.38
C ILE A 270 -22.17 6.68 16.33
N PHE A 271 -22.68 5.45 16.19
CA PHE A 271 -21.86 4.28 16.18
C PHE A 271 -21.46 3.88 14.77
N LEU A 272 -20.17 3.53 14.61
CA LEU A 272 -19.63 2.97 13.39
C LEU A 272 -20.15 1.55 13.16
N PRO A 273 -20.25 1.07 11.91
CA PRO A 273 -20.48 -0.34 11.65
C PRO A 273 -19.35 -1.18 12.27
N PRO A 274 -19.66 -2.38 12.78
CA PRO A 274 -18.63 -3.28 13.29
C PRO A 274 -17.56 -3.58 12.23
N TYR A 275 -16.31 -3.66 12.66
CA TYR A 275 -15.16 -4.01 11.81
C TYR A 275 -14.92 -3.08 10.61
N ALA A 276 -15.20 -1.79 10.75
CA ALA A 276 -14.98 -0.76 9.75
C ALA A 276 -14.02 0.36 10.23
N PRO A 277 -12.75 0.04 10.58
CA PRO A 277 -11.81 1.04 11.11
C PRO A 277 -11.48 2.15 10.10
N GLU A 278 -11.61 1.86 8.81
CA GLU A 278 -11.39 2.87 7.75
C GLU A 278 -12.38 4.03 7.77
N LEU A 279 -13.52 3.88 8.43
CA LEU A 279 -14.48 4.96 8.63
C LEU A 279 -14.10 5.88 9.80
N ASN A 280 -13.09 5.51 10.59
CA ASN A 280 -12.60 6.32 11.70
C ASN A 280 -11.25 6.96 11.35
N PRO A 281 -11.19 8.23 10.98
CA PRO A 281 -9.94 8.90 10.59
C PRO A 281 -8.87 8.91 11.70
N ILE A 282 -9.23 8.78 12.97
CA ILE A 282 -8.26 8.75 14.07
C ILE A 282 -7.34 7.53 14.01
N GLU A 283 -7.76 6.44 13.38
CA GLU A 283 -6.92 5.25 13.16
C GLU A 283 -5.64 5.60 12.37
N LEU A 284 -5.71 6.57 11.47
CA LEU A 284 -4.54 7.05 10.74
C LEU A 284 -3.56 7.80 11.66
N VAL A 285 -4.05 8.47 12.71
CA VAL A 285 -3.19 9.06 13.75
C VAL A 285 -2.45 7.96 14.51
N TRP A 286 -3.16 6.89 14.89
CA TRP A 286 -2.54 5.73 15.54
C TRP A 286 -1.50 5.05 14.65
N ALA A 287 -1.82 4.85 13.38
CA ALA A 287 -0.90 4.30 12.41
C ALA A 287 0.36 5.17 12.26
N TYR A 288 0.21 6.50 12.17
CA TYR A 288 1.34 7.43 12.14
C TYR A 288 2.22 7.31 13.38
N VAL A 289 1.62 7.34 14.58
CA VAL A 289 2.36 7.26 15.84
C VAL A 289 3.08 5.91 15.96
N LYS A 290 2.39 4.79 15.71
CA LYS A 290 2.98 3.46 15.74
C LYS A 290 4.15 3.33 14.75
N ARG A 291 3.99 3.82 13.53
CA ARG A 291 5.00 3.68 12.47
C ARG A 291 6.15 4.67 12.58
N ASN A 292 5.86 5.96 12.79
CA ASN A 292 6.85 7.03 12.64
C ASN A 292 7.48 7.46 13.96
N VAL A 293 6.82 7.23 15.10
CA VAL A 293 7.33 7.64 16.40
C VAL A 293 7.79 6.45 17.24
N LEU A 294 7.06 5.35 17.18
CA LEU A 294 7.35 4.13 17.96
C LEU A 294 8.00 3.02 17.14
N GLY A 295 8.22 3.21 15.82
CA GLY A 295 8.89 2.23 14.97
C GLY A 295 10.31 1.94 15.48
N ASN A 296 10.59 0.67 15.79
CA ASN A 296 11.84 0.17 16.40
C ASN A 296 12.20 0.80 17.77
N PHE A 297 11.27 1.54 18.39
CA PHE A 297 11.46 2.07 19.73
C PHE A 297 11.03 1.02 20.77
N CYS A 298 12.01 0.43 21.45
CA CYS A 298 11.80 -0.51 22.53
C CYS A 298 11.96 0.20 23.87
N ALA A 299 10.84 0.55 24.47
CA ALA A 299 10.85 1.24 25.76
C ALA A 299 11.38 0.30 26.87
N HIS A 300 12.32 0.79 27.66
CA HIS A 300 12.84 0.06 28.81
C HIS A 300 11.93 0.17 30.07
N SER A 301 10.96 1.06 30.05
CA SER A 301 9.98 1.26 31.12
C SER A 301 8.71 1.97 30.62
N ILE A 302 7.62 1.86 31.37
CA ILE A 302 6.38 2.62 31.15
C ILE A 302 6.66 4.14 31.15
N ARG A 303 7.55 4.62 32.02
CA ARG A 303 7.95 6.03 32.07
C ARG A 303 8.60 6.47 30.74
N ALA A 304 9.49 5.65 30.17
CA ALA A 304 10.12 5.93 28.89
C ALA A 304 9.09 5.93 27.74
N LEU A 305 8.17 4.97 27.73
CA LEU A 305 7.07 4.93 26.75
C LEU A 305 6.18 6.18 26.88
N LYS A 306 5.78 6.55 28.11
CA LYS A 306 4.96 7.75 28.35
C LYS A 306 5.67 9.02 27.84
N LYS A 307 6.96 9.19 28.11
CA LYS A 307 7.76 10.32 27.60
C LYS A 307 7.76 10.34 26.06
N ARG A 308 7.93 9.18 25.43
CA ARG A 308 7.93 9.06 23.97
C ARG A 308 6.57 9.40 23.36
N LEU A 309 5.48 9.00 24.02
CA LEU A 309 4.12 9.34 23.61
C LEU A 309 3.82 10.84 23.73
N VAL A 310 4.31 11.51 24.79
CA VAL A 310 4.18 12.98 24.87
C VAL A 310 4.81 13.67 23.67
N THR A 311 6.01 13.25 23.28
CA THR A 311 6.64 13.74 22.03
C THR A 311 5.83 13.40 20.78
N ALA A 312 5.19 12.22 20.74
CA ALA A 312 4.34 11.83 19.64
C ALA A 312 3.13 12.78 19.50
N TRP A 313 2.47 13.09 20.62
CA TRP A 313 1.30 13.99 20.61
C TRP A 313 1.65 15.43 20.24
N GLN A 314 2.80 15.93 20.68
CA GLN A 314 3.33 17.23 20.24
C GLN A 314 3.57 17.24 18.73
N ARG A 315 4.17 16.16 18.20
CA ARG A 315 4.45 16.02 16.77
C ARG A 315 3.18 15.95 15.93
N VAL A 316 2.17 15.17 16.37
CA VAL A 316 0.84 15.08 15.71
C VAL A 316 0.19 16.48 15.58
N ARG A 317 0.26 17.29 16.64
CA ARG A 317 -0.25 18.66 16.61
C ARG A 317 0.57 19.58 15.71
N TYR A 318 1.90 19.51 15.82
CA TYR A 318 2.80 20.38 15.06
C TYR A 318 2.65 20.22 13.54
N ILE A 319 2.48 18.97 13.05
CA ILE A 319 2.30 18.71 11.61
C ILE A 319 0.85 18.86 11.15
N HIS A 320 -0.06 19.32 12.00
CA HIS A 320 -1.50 19.45 11.71
C HIS A 320 -2.12 18.18 11.07
N LEU A 321 -1.61 17.02 11.48
CA LEU A 321 -2.04 15.72 10.93
C LEU A 321 -3.55 15.51 10.98
N PRO A 322 -4.27 15.79 12.08
CA PRO A 322 -5.71 15.62 12.13
C PRO A 322 -6.46 16.41 11.06
N ARG A 323 -6.08 17.65 10.80
CA ARG A 323 -6.69 18.48 9.76
C ARG A 323 -6.44 17.90 8.36
N GLN A 324 -5.20 17.50 8.07
CA GLN A 324 -4.86 16.86 6.79
C GLN A 324 -5.64 15.57 6.55
N LEU A 325 -5.87 14.78 7.61
CA LEU A 325 -6.64 13.54 7.54
C LEU A 325 -8.13 13.79 7.30
N MET A 326 -8.70 14.81 7.93
CA MET A 326 -10.09 15.22 7.72
C MET A 326 -10.30 15.71 6.29
N ASP A 327 -9.42 16.56 5.77
CA ASP A 327 -9.47 17.05 4.38
C ASP A 327 -9.35 15.90 3.36
N ALA A 328 -8.47 14.93 3.61
CA ALA A 328 -8.28 13.76 2.76
C ALA A 328 -9.47 12.78 2.81
N ASN A 329 -10.13 12.66 3.96
CA ASN A 329 -11.29 11.80 4.14
C ASN A 329 -12.51 12.36 3.41
N LEU A 330 -12.75 13.66 3.48
CA LEU A 330 -13.79 14.34 2.71
C LEU A 330 -13.62 14.16 1.20
N ARG A 331 -12.37 14.17 0.68
CA ARG A 331 -12.08 13.96 -0.75
C ARG A 331 -12.22 12.50 -1.22
N ARG A 332 -12.16 11.53 -0.33
CA ARG A 332 -12.32 10.10 -0.68
C ARG A 332 -13.78 9.69 -0.89
N TYR A 333 -14.70 10.52 -0.45
CA TYR A 333 -16.14 10.26 -0.51
C TYR A 333 -16.87 11.18 -1.52
N GLN A 334 -16.15 12.12 -2.14
CA GLN A 334 -16.55 12.86 -3.35
C GLN A 334 -16.09 12.09 -4.62
#